data_337def9ee5e7cd3d9e3dd37e4dd042b1
#
_entry.id   337def9ee5e7cd3d9e3dd37e4dd042b1
#
_cell.length_a   1.000
_cell.length_b   1.000
_cell.length_c   1.000
_cell.angle_alpha   90.00
_cell.angle_beta   90.00
_cell.angle_gamma   90.00
#
_symmetry.space_group_name_H-M   'P 1'
#
loop_
_entity.id
_entity.type
_entity.pdbx_description
1 polymer ?
#
loop_
_entity_poly.entity_id
_entity_poly.type
_entity_poly.pdbx_seq_one_letter_code
_entity_poly.pdbx_strand_id
1 'polypeptide(L)'
;MNFELSFVPDYSQHYDAERGYGFSISSVRSKTEDMRDSWPGDYFVPMVPTLLIDVPNGNYEVKLTIGSASEAAELTVKEGLGRLKLYQVKTDPGEIITKTFAVHVQDGQLKLAFAGKSPSVQLVSIRRDSSIPTIFLTGDSTVTDQPSGHYPYTGWGQMIGLFLKEKIAVANHACSGRSSKSFIVETRLNR
;
A
#
# COMPACT_ATOMS: atom_id res chain seq x y z
N MET A 1 -23.51 3.89 -2.72
CA MET A 1 -23.48 2.42 -2.68
C MET A 1 -22.56 2.04 -1.53
N ASN A 2 -23.06 1.28 -0.56
CA ASN A 2 -22.23 0.79 0.54
C ASN A 2 -21.40 -0.38 0.02
N PHE A 3 -20.07 -0.32 0.16
CA PHE A 3 -19.18 -1.44 -0.11
C PHE A 3 -18.57 -1.89 1.21
N GLU A 4 -18.74 -3.17 1.52
CA GLU A 4 -18.13 -3.81 2.68
C GLU A 4 -17.70 -5.23 2.30
N LEU A 5 -16.48 -5.60 2.68
CA LEU A 5 -15.90 -6.92 2.43
C LEU A 5 -15.05 -7.32 3.64
N SER A 6 -15.20 -8.58 4.08
CA SER A 6 -14.35 -9.14 5.13
C SER A 6 -14.03 -10.59 4.81
N PHE A 7 -12.76 -10.96 4.89
CA PHE A 7 -12.30 -12.32 4.59
C PHE A 7 -10.95 -12.64 5.26
N VAL A 8 -10.69 -13.93 5.40
CA VAL A 8 -9.38 -14.45 5.81
C VAL A 8 -8.48 -14.47 4.57
N PRO A 9 -7.35 -13.75 4.56
CA PRO A 9 -6.47 -13.75 3.41
C PRO A 9 -5.77 -15.10 3.27
N ASP A 10 -5.78 -15.65 2.05
CA ASP A 10 -5.09 -16.88 1.70
C ASP A 10 -4.05 -16.58 0.60
N TYR A 11 -2.77 -16.71 0.93
CA TYR A 11 -1.66 -16.43 0.00
C TYR A 11 -1.63 -17.36 -1.21
N SER A 12 -2.26 -18.54 -1.13
CA SER A 12 -2.40 -19.44 -2.27
C SER A 12 -3.46 -18.98 -3.26
N GLN A 13 -4.33 -18.06 -2.84
CA GLN A 13 -5.42 -17.54 -3.64
C GLN A 13 -4.96 -16.37 -4.52
N HIS A 14 -4.59 -16.70 -5.76
CA HIS A 14 -4.23 -15.69 -6.76
C HIS A 14 -5.41 -14.76 -7.09
N TYR A 15 -5.07 -13.52 -7.46
CA TYR A 15 -6.08 -12.59 -7.95
C TYR A 15 -6.80 -13.18 -9.17
N ASP A 16 -8.10 -13.03 -9.16
CA ASP A 16 -9.02 -13.44 -10.20
C ASP A 16 -10.05 -12.34 -10.45
N ALA A 17 -10.21 -11.94 -11.71
CA ALA A 17 -11.03 -10.79 -12.08
C ALA A 17 -12.55 -11.05 -11.88
N GLU A 18 -13.02 -12.31 -11.95
CA GLU A 18 -14.42 -12.64 -11.69
C GLU A 18 -14.75 -12.55 -10.20
N ARG A 19 -13.79 -12.96 -9.35
CA ARG A 19 -13.91 -12.84 -7.90
C ARG A 19 -13.63 -11.42 -7.42
N GLY A 20 -12.81 -10.65 -8.13
CA GLY A 20 -12.44 -9.29 -7.82
C GLY A 20 -11.43 -9.13 -6.67
N TYR A 21 -10.80 -10.22 -6.21
CA TYR A 21 -9.73 -10.14 -5.20
C TYR A 21 -8.78 -11.34 -5.25
N GLY A 22 -7.61 -11.19 -4.60
CA GLY A 22 -6.61 -12.23 -4.45
C GLY A 22 -5.19 -11.65 -4.45
N PHE A 23 -4.20 -12.51 -4.32
CA PHE A 23 -2.80 -12.11 -4.28
C PHE A 23 -2.19 -12.01 -5.67
N SER A 24 -1.50 -10.90 -5.92
CA SER A 24 -0.59 -10.78 -7.05
C SER A 24 0.69 -11.51 -6.71
N ILE A 25 1.03 -12.53 -7.48
CA ILE A 25 2.34 -13.17 -7.45
C ILE A 25 3.11 -12.72 -8.68
N SER A 26 3.92 -11.69 -8.53
CA SER A 26 4.93 -11.39 -9.51
C SER A 26 6.30 -11.48 -8.84
N SER A 27 7.01 -12.57 -9.07
CA SER A 27 8.45 -12.60 -8.87
C SER A 27 9.10 -11.85 -10.02
N VAL A 28 9.40 -10.58 -9.86
CA VAL A 28 10.19 -9.85 -10.86
C VAL A 28 11.67 -10.06 -10.55
N ARG A 29 12.36 -10.77 -11.43
CA ARG A 29 13.80 -10.58 -11.59
C ARG A 29 14.01 -9.21 -12.21
N SER A 30 14.32 -8.19 -11.44
CA SER A 30 14.85 -6.97 -12.03
C SER A 30 16.36 -7.14 -12.22
N LYS A 31 16.77 -7.39 -13.45
CA LYS A 31 18.13 -7.02 -13.87
C LYS A 31 18.13 -5.50 -13.97
N THR A 32 18.61 -4.81 -12.96
CA THR A 32 18.94 -3.39 -13.09
C THR A 32 20.32 -3.28 -13.68
N GLU A 33 20.38 -3.14 -14.98
CA GLU A 33 21.66 -2.95 -15.70
C GLU A 33 22.32 -1.61 -15.41
N ASP A 34 21.64 -0.63 -14.81
CA ASP A 34 22.12 0.75 -14.70
C ASP A 34 22.69 1.18 -13.32
N MET A 35 22.79 0.30 -12.35
CA MET A 35 23.42 0.61 -11.05
C MET A 35 24.72 -0.18 -10.83
N ARG A 36 25.56 -0.27 -11.84
CA ARG A 36 26.61 -1.27 -11.94
C ARG A 36 27.90 -1.01 -11.18
N ASP A 37 28.14 0.18 -10.69
CA ASP A 37 29.49 0.50 -10.23
C ASP A 37 29.78 0.19 -8.76
N SER A 38 28.79 -0.33 -7.99
CA SER A 38 29.00 -0.55 -6.56
C SER A 38 28.54 -1.89 -5.98
N TRP A 39 27.83 -2.76 -6.72
CA TRP A 39 27.31 -4.02 -6.18
C TRP A 39 27.65 -5.20 -7.12
N PRO A 40 28.52 -6.13 -6.70
CA PRO A 40 28.79 -7.34 -7.48
C PRO A 40 27.67 -8.36 -7.24
N GLY A 41 26.91 -8.69 -8.29
CA GLY A 41 26.02 -9.85 -8.33
C GLY A 41 24.56 -9.56 -8.63
N ASP A 42 23.87 -10.58 -9.14
CA ASP A 42 22.43 -10.60 -9.29
C ASP A 42 21.77 -10.62 -7.90
N TYR A 43 20.92 -9.65 -7.59
CA TYR A 43 20.13 -9.67 -6.36
C TYR A 43 18.65 -9.82 -6.66
N PHE A 44 17.96 -10.56 -5.80
CA PHE A 44 16.53 -10.62 -5.81
C PHE A 44 15.96 -9.47 -4.97
N VAL A 45 15.11 -8.66 -5.56
CA VAL A 45 14.16 -7.87 -4.78
C VAL A 45 12.92 -8.75 -4.62
N PRO A 46 12.71 -9.36 -3.44
CA PRO A 46 11.50 -10.14 -3.24
C PRO A 46 10.31 -9.19 -3.37
N MET A 47 9.47 -9.44 -4.36
CA MET A 47 8.19 -8.73 -4.42
C MET A 47 7.34 -9.21 -3.26
N VAL A 48 6.97 -8.27 -2.42
CA VAL A 48 6.08 -8.53 -1.29
C VAL A 48 4.72 -8.94 -1.85
N PRO A 49 4.14 -10.06 -1.42
CA PRO A 49 2.80 -10.46 -1.83
C PRO A 49 1.83 -9.30 -1.64
N THR A 50 1.17 -8.90 -2.72
CA THR A 50 0.23 -7.78 -2.71
C THR A 50 -1.17 -8.31 -2.89
N LEU A 51 -2.01 -8.09 -1.90
CA LEU A 51 -3.45 -8.35 -1.98
C LEU A 51 -4.09 -7.26 -2.84
N LEU A 52 -4.74 -7.68 -3.90
CA LEU A 52 -5.49 -6.86 -4.84
C LEU A 52 -6.99 -7.05 -4.57
N ILE A 53 -7.74 -5.96 -4.49
CA ILE A 53 -9.18 -6.00 -4.25
C ILE A 53 -9.84 -4.93 -5.13
N ASP A 54 -10.71 -5.35 -6.02
CA ASP A 54 -11.46 -4.44 -6.88
C ASP A 54 -12.54 -3.73 -6.06
N VAL A 55 -12.49 -2.41 -6.06
CA VAL A 55 -13.39 -1.57 -5.29
C VAL A 55 -13.71 -0.29 -6.07
N PRO A 56 -14.91 0.27 -5.95
CA PRO A 56 -15.21 1.59 -6.51
C PRO A 56 -14.25 2.67 -5.97
N ASN A 57 -13.94 3.68 -6.78
CA ASN A 57 -13.14 4.81 -6.31
C ASN A 57 -13.76 5.49 -5.07
N GLY A 58 -12.92 5.92 -4.15
CA GLY A 58 -13.34 6.59 -2.92
C GLY A 58 -12.47 6.27 -1.71
N ASN A 59 -12.96 6.65 -0.54
CA ASN A 59 -12.28 6.42 0.73
C ASN A 59 -12.78 5.16 1.40
N TYR A 60 -11.84 4.43 2.02
CA TYR A 60 -12.10 3.18 2.71
C TYR A 60 -11.44 3.16 4.08
N GLU A 61 -12.17 2.63 5.07
CA GLU A 61 -11.60 2.15 6.31
C GLU A 61 -11.14 0.71 6.09
N VAL A 62 -9.88 0.45 6.41
CA VAL A 62 -9.28 -0.88 6.38
C VAL A 62 -8.96 -1.30 7.80
N LYS A 63 -9.44 -2.47 8.22
CA LYS A 63 -9.11 -3.11 9.51
C LYS A 63 -8.37 -4.41 9.25
N LEU A 64 -7.26 -4.58 9.93
CA LEU A 64 -6.47 -5.80 9.91
C LEU A 64 -6.42 -6.42 11.29
N THR A 65 -6.79 -7.70 11.41
CA THR A 65 -6.51 -8.51 12.59
C THR A 65 -5.16 -9.18 12.40
N ILE A 66 -4.22 -8.90 13.29
CA ILE A 66 -2.80 -9.23 13.16
C ILE A 66 -2.39 -10.10 14.35
N GLY A 67 -1.56 -11.10 14.12
CA GLY A 67 -0.99 -11.97 15.13
C GLY A 67 -1.19 -13.45 14.83
N SER A 68 -0.60 -14.29 15.66
CA SER A 68 -0.68 -15.76 15.56
C SER A 68 -0.88 -16.39 16.93
N ALA A 69 -1.61 -17.48 17.00
CA ALA A 69 -1.83 -18.22 18.26
C ALA A 69 -0.53 -18.82 18.83
N SER A 70 0.46 -19.10 17.99
CA SER A 70 1.65 -19.88 18.38
C SER A 70 2.98 -19.19 18.07
N GLU A 71 3.00 -18.15 17.23
CA GLU A 71 4.22 -17.52 16.76
C GLU A 71 4.19 -16.00 16.92
N ALA A 72 5.36 -15.41 17.15
CA ALA A 72 5.50 -13.94 17.10
C ALA A 72 5.37 -13.44 15.66
N ALA A 73 4.67 -12.33 15.48
CA ALA A 73 4.55 -11.70 14.18
C ALA A 73 5.21 -10.31 14.13
N GLU A 74 5.71 -9.94 12.96
CA GLU A 74 6.16 -8.58 12.62
C GLU A 74 5.64 -8.22 11.24
N LEU A 75 4.77 -7.21 11.20
CA LEU A 75 4.05 -6.78 10.00
C LEU A 75 4.33 -5.32 9.65
N THR A 76 4.65 -5.08 8.39
CA THR A 76 4.64 -3.77 7.74
C THR A 76 3.62 -3.79 6.61
N VAL A 77 2.74 -2.79 6.55
CA VAL A 77 1.71 -2.70 5.51
C VAL A 77 1.96 -1.47 4.64
N LYS A 78 2.01 -1.71 3.34
CA LYS A 78 2.06 -0.66 2.31
C LYS A 78 0.79 -0.72 1.46
N GLU A 79 0.33 0.44 1.02
CA GLU A 79 -0.85 0.59 0.16
C GLU A 79 -0.42 1.23 -1.17
N GLY A 80 -1.08 0.86 -2.27
CA GLY A 80 -0.84 1.38 -3.60
C GLY A 80 0.61 1.21 -4.06
N LEU A 81 1.25 2.29 -4.48
CA LEU A 81 2.65 2.30 -4.93
C LEU A 81 3.64 2.44 -3.75
N GLY A 82 3.38 1.80 -2.62
CA GLY A 82 4.32 1.74 -1.51
C GLY A 82 4.08 2.77 -0.42
N ARG A 83 2.89 3.36 -0.34
CA ARG A 83 2.51 4.26 0.77
C ARG A 83 2.40 3.47 2.07
N LEU A 84 3.19 3.87 3.05
CA LEU A 84 3.33 3.15 4.32
C LEU A 84 2.14 3.45 5.24
N LYS A 85 1.45 2.41 5.69
CA LYS A 85 0.28 2.50 6.58
C LYS A 85 0.58 1.97 7.98
N LEU A 86 1.28 0.85 8.06
CA LEU A 86 1.77 0.28 9.31
C LEU A 86 3.26 -0.04 9.16
N TYR A 87 4.04 0.19 10.21
CA TYR A 87 5.48 -0.06 10.18
C TYR A 87 5.92 -0.89 11.38
N GLN A 88 6.47 -2.08 11.12
CA GLN A 88 7.03 -3.00 12.12
C GLN A 88 6.10 -3.23 13.33
N VAL A 89 4.81 -3.45 13.06
CA VAL A 89 3.85 -3.83 14.10
C VAL A 89 4.19 -5.23 14.58
N LYS A 90 4.47 -5.37 15.88
CA LYS A 90 4.87 -6.63 16.49
C LYS A 90 3.78 -7.17 17.39
N THR A 91 3.64 -8.50 17.44
CA THR A 91 2.82 -9.22 18.39
C THR A 91 3.60 -10.41 18.94
N ASP A 92 3.39 -10.72 20.20
CA ASP A 92 3.91 -11.93 20.83
C ASP A 92 3.07 -13.17 20.45
N PRO A 93 3.59 -14.40 20.66
CA PRO A 93 2.80 -15.61 20.47
C PRO A 93 1.52 -15.56 21.31
N GLY A 94 0.37 -15.82 20.67
CA GLY A 94 -0.95 -15.75 21.32
C GLY A 94 -1.56 -14.34 21.38
N GLU A 95 -0.82 -13.30 21.06
CA GLU A 95 -1.34 -11.94 21.00
C GLU A 95 -2.00 -11.66 19.65
N ILE A 96 -3.26 -11.21 19.71
CA ILE A 96 -4.05 -10.82 18.55
C ILE A 96 -4.48 -9.36 18.71
N ILE A 97 -4.12 -8.52 17.77
CA ILE A 97 -4.45 -7.09 17.78
C ILE A 97 -5.19 -6.67 16.52
N THR A 98 -5.94 -5.59 16.60
CA THR A 98 -6.57 -4.96 15.44
C THR A 98 -5.92 -3.61 15.17
N LYS A 99 -5.55 -3.37 13.92
CA LYS A 99 -5.09 -2.07 13.41
C LYS A 99 -6.05 -1.56 12.35
N THR A 100 -6.32 -0.26 12.41
CA THR A 100 -7.20 0.44 11.48
C THR A 100 -6.45 1.55 10.80
N PHE A 101 -6.71 1.77 9.51
CA PHE A 101 -6.20 2.91 8.76
C PHE A 101 -7.14 3.26 7.61
N ALA A 102 -7.03 4.48 7.10
CA ALA A 102 -7.79 4.94 5.96
C ALA A 102 -6.94 4.90 4.68
N VAL A 103 -7.60 4.64 3.55
CA VAL A 103 -7.00 4.65 2.21
C VAL A 103 -7.89 5.42 1.25
N HIS A 104 -7.27 5.99 0.20
CA HIS A 104 -7.97 6.60 -0.92
C HIS A 104 -7.68 5.82 -2.20
N VAL A 105 -8.72 5.28 -2.84
CA VAL A 105 -8.62 4.52 -4.09
C VAL A 105 -9.08 5.38 -5.26
N GLN A 106 -8.26 5.44 -6.33
CA GLN A 106 -8.51 6.24 -7.52
C GLN A 106 -8.55 5.42 -8.82
N ASP A 107 -8.02 4.20 -8.80
CA ASP A 107 -7.82 3.35 -9.97
C ASP A 107 -8.69 2.07 -9.98
N GLY A 108 -9.74 2.07 -9.16
CA GLY A 108 -10.67 0.93 -9.07
C GLY A 108 -10.15 -0.27 -8.28
N GLN A 109 -8.94 -0.20 -7.72
CA GLN A 109 -8.33 -1.33 -7.03
C GLN A 109 -7.56 -0.93 -5.78
N LEU A 110 -7.94 -1.50 -4.64
CA LEU A 110 -7.17 -1.41 -3.42
C LEU A 110 -6.02 -2.44 -3.47
N LYS A 111 -4.81 -1.98 -3.18
CA LYS A 111 -3.59 -2.79 -3.19
C LYS A 111 -2.93 -2.74 -1.82
N LEU A 112 -2.81 -3.89 -1.15
CA LEU A 112 -2.20 -4.01 0.17
C LEU A 112 -1.04 -5.00 0.13
N ALA A 113 0.17 -4.51 0.35
CA ALA A 113 1.38 -5.32 0.42
C ALA A 113 1.73 -5.60 1.89
N PHE A 114 1.94 -6.87 2.21
CA PHE A 114 2.26 -7.35 3.56
C PHE A 114 3.72 -7.78 3.63
N ALA A 115 4.56 -6.95 4.29
CA ALA A 115 5.98 -7.16 4.48
C ALA A 115 6.30 -7.38 5.97
N GLY A 116 7.53 -7.79 6.26
CA GLY A 116 8.02 -8.01 7.62
C GLY A 116 8.75 -9.35 7.73
N LYS A 117 9.29 -9.65 8.90
CA LYS A 117 10.01 -10.93 9.12
C LYS A 117 9.07 -12.12 9.19
N SER A 118 7.88 -11.92 9.78
CA SER A 118 6.86 -12.95 9.94
C SER A 118 5.47 -12.30 9.87
N PRO A 119 5.04 -11.84 8.66
CA PRO A 119 3.76 -11.19 8.51
C PRO A 119 2.63 -12.19 8.78
N SER A 120 1.75 -11.86 9.71
CA SER A 120 0.58 -12.68 10.04
C SER A 120 -0.67 -11.82 10.08
N VAL A 121 -1.56 -12.02 9.11
CA VAL A 121 -2.85 -11.34 9.00
C VAL A 121 -3.95 -12.38 9.00
N GLN A 122 -4.82 -12.34 10.01
CA GLN A 122 -5.91 -13.29 10.19
C GLN A 122 -7.21 -12.86 9.52
N LEU A 123 -7.45 -11.54 9.47
CA LEU A 123 -8.67 -10.99 8.87
C LEU A 123 -8.37 -9.65 8.22
N VAL A 124 -8.92 -9.46 7.04
CA VAL A 124 -8.98 -8.18 6.33
C VAL A 124 -10.44 -7.76 6.26
N SER A 125 -10.76 -6.57 6.75
CA SER A 125 -12.07 -5.94 6.64
C SER A 125 -11.93 -4.59 5.96
N ILE A 126 -12.77 -4.33 4.97
CA ILE A 126 -12.73 -3.10 4.16
C ILE A 126 -14.16 -2.55 4.09
N ARG A 127 -14.31 -1.29 4.44
CA ARG A 127 -15.61 -0.61 4.39
C ARG A 127 -15.45 0.75 3.73
N ARG A 128 -16.26 1.01 2.71
CA ARG A 128 -16.34 2.34 2.09
C ARG A 128 -16.90 3.35 3.09
N ASP A 129 -16.23 4.49 3.23
CA ASP A 129 -16.65 5.54 4.15
C ASP A 129 -16.37 6.92 3.56
N SER A 130 -17.41 7.56 3.04
CA SER A 130 -17.30 8.90 2.44
C SER A 130 -17.10 10.02 3.46
N SER A 131 -17.22 9.74 4.75
CA SER A 131 -16.95 10.71 5.81
C SER A 131 -15.46 10.85 6.15
N ILE A 132 -14.62 9.95 5.66
CA ILE A 132 -13.17 10.02 5.87
C ILE A 132 -12.61 11.23 5.12
N PRO A 133 -11.96 12.18 5.81
CA PRO A 133 -11.30 13.30 5.15
C PRO A 133 -10.08 12.84 4.36
N THR A 134 -9.85 13.50 3.22
CA THR A 134 -8.71 13.21 2.34
C THR A 134 -7.73 14.37 2.33
N ILE A 135 -6.44 14.11 2.56
CA ILE A 135 -5.36 15.04 2.31
C ILE A 135 -4.87 14.80 0.87
N PHE A 136 -4.97 15.84 0.04
CA PHE A 136 -4.43 15.83 -1.31
C PHE A 136 -3.00 16.38 -1.30
N LEU A 137 -2.05 15.56 -1.76
CA LEU A 137 -0.65 15.97 -1.90
C LEU A 137 -0.37 16.34 -3.35
N THR A 138 0.26 17.49 -3.53
CA THR A 138 0.78 17.93 -4.82
C THR A 138 2.26 18.25 -4.68
N GLY A 139 3.05 18.02 -5.71
CA GLY A 139 4.48 18.27 -5.67
C GLY A 139 5.23 17.52 -6.77
N ASP A 140 6.53 17.50 -6.63
CA ASP A 140 7.46 16.86 -7.56
C ASP A 140 7.93 15.48 -7.12
N SER A 141 9.10 15.05 -7.59
CA SER A 141 9.70 13.74 -7.28
C SER A 141 10.01 13.52 -5.80
N THR A 142 10.13 14.59 -5.00
CA THR A 142 10.38 14.48 -3.56
C THR A 142 9.13 14.10 -2.78
N VAL A 143 7.96 14.28 -3.37
CA VAL A 143 6.64 14.03 -2.77
C VAL A 143 5.98 12.77 -3.34
N THR A 144 6.19 12.49 -4.65
CA THR A 144 5.43 11.50 -5.40
C THR A 144 5.61 10.06 -4.89
N ASP A 145 4.64 9.23 -5.17
CA ASP A 145 4.80 7.78 -5.01
C ASP A 145 5.78 7.27 -6.07
N GLN A 146 6.91 6.74 -5.61
CA GLN A 146 7.91 6.15 -6.51
C GLN A 146 7.61 4.67 -6.72
N PRO A 147 7.51 4.19 -7.96
CA PRO A 147 7.35 2.77 -8.23
C PRO A 147 8.58 1.97 -7.78
N SER A 148 8.38 0.69 -7.48
CA SER A 148 9.43 -0.19 -6.94
C SER A 148 10.67 -0.30 -7.85
N GLY A 149 10.50 -0.15 -9.17
CA GLY A 149 11.61 -0.15 -10.14
C GLY A 149 12.54 1.07 -10.02
N HIS A 150 12.16 2.09 -9.27
CA HIS A 150 12.99 3.28 -9.01
C HIS A 150 13.74 3.20 -7.67
N TYR A 151 13.75 2.05 -7.01
CA TYR A 151 14.55 1.87 -5.78
C TYR A 151 15.99 2.36 -5.99
N PRO A 152 16.59 3.11 -5.04
CA PRO A 152 16.11 3.41 -3.68
C PRO A 152 15.30 4.71 -3.53
N TYR A 153 14.87 5.31 -4.62
CA TYR A 153 14.14 6.59 -4.57
C TYR A 153 12.76 6.42 -3.95
N THR A 154 12.43 7.32 -3.03
CA THR A 154 11.11 7.43 -2.40
C THR A 154 10.71 8.89 -2.26
N GLY A 155 9.41 9.18 -2.36
CA GLY A 155 8.89 10.49 -1.98
C GLY A 155 8.36 10.47 -0.54
N TRP A 156 8.46 11.59 0.18
CA TRP A 156 7.95 11.68 1.54
C TRP A 156 6.43 11.45 1.62
N GLY A 157 5.71 11.69 0.52
CA GLY A 157 4.29 11.36 0.41
C GLY A 157 3.97 9.89 0.66
N GLN A 158 4.91 8.98 0.41
CA GLN A 158 4.76 7.56 0.73
C GLN A 158 4.86 7.28 2.24
N MET A 159 5.45 8.18 3.01
CA MET A 159 5.70 7.99 4.45
C MET A 159 4.69 8.73 5.34
N ILE A 160 4.05 9.78 4.83
CA ILE A 160 3.21 10.67 5.64
C ILE A 160 2.06 9.94 6.34
N GLY A 161 1.56 8.85 5.74
CA GLY A 161 0.48 8.05 6.31
C GLY A 161 0.75 7.53 7.73
N LEU A 162 2.03 7.31 8.09
CA LEU A 162 2.42 6.89 9.45
C LEU A 162 2.21 7.97 10.52
N PHE A 163 2.16 9.23 10.13
CA PHE A 163 2.09 10.38 11.04
C PHE A 163 0.68 10.96 11.13
N LEU A 164 -0.26 10.41 10.37
CA LEU A 164 -1.64 10.83 10.37
C LEU A 164 -2.50 9.96 11.29
N LYS A 165 -3.63 10.54 11.74
CA LYS A 165 -4.64 9.77 12.47
C LYS A 165 -5.22 8.67 11.56
N GLU A 166 -5.65 7.57 12.16
CA GLU A 166 -6.16 6.37 11.49
C GLU A 166 -7.27 6.65 10.46
N LYS A 167 -8.08 7.69 10.68
CA LYS A 167 -9.21 8.06 9.82
C LYS A 167 -8.91 9.23 8.87
N ILE A 168 -7.69 9.34 8.40
CA ILE A 168 -7.30 10.33 7.38
C ILE A 168 -6.71 9.59 6.19
N ALA A 169 -7.35 9.73 5.03
CA ALA A 169 -6.85 9.20 3.78
C ALA A 169 -5.87 10.17 3.10
N VAL A 170 -4.98 9.65 2.27
CA VAL A 170 -4.02 10.44 1.49
C VAL A 170 -4.20 10.11 0.02
N ALA A 171 -4.46 11.14 -0.79
CA ALA A 171 -4.43 11.10 -2.24
C ALA A 171 -3.16 11.81 -2.73
N ASN A 172 -2.18 11.05 -3.19
CA ASN A 172 -0.92 11.61 -3.67
C ASN A 172 -0.98 11.84 -5.18
N HIS A 173 -1.18 13.10 -5.59
CA HIS A 173 -1.18 13.55 -6.99
C HIS A 173 0.16 14.09 -7.45
N ALA A 174 1.19 14.10 -6.57
CA ALA A 174 2.52 14.56 -6.93
C ALA A 174 3.09 13.77 -8.11
N CYS A 175 3.92 14.42 -8.91
CA CYS A 175 4.51 13.80 -10.10
C CYS A 175 5.91 14.37 -10.36
N SER A 176 6.86 13.49 -10.64
CA SER A 176 8.26 13.84 -10.90
C SER A 176 8.38 14.93 -11.98
N GLY A 177 9.25 15.91 -11.73
CA GLY A 177 9.50 17.02 -12.66
C GLY A 177 8.37 18.06 -12.74
N ARG A 178 7.39 18.04 -11.85
CA ARG A 178 6.28 18.99 -11.84
C ARG A 178 6.49 20.12 -10.84
N SER A 179 5.97 21.29 -11.20
CA SER A 179 5.91 22.49 -10.36
C SER A 179 4.46 22.87 -10.08
N SER A 180 4.23 23.84 -9.20
CA SER A 180 2.89 24.41 -8.97
C SER A 180 2.21 24.88 -10.26
N LYS A 181 3.00 25.51 -11.16
CA LYS A 181 2.52 25.94 -12.48
C LYS A 181 2.06 24.75 -13.34
N SER A 182 2.81 23.66 -13.37
CA SER A 182 2.46 22.45 -14.13
C SER A 182 1.13 21.86 -13.66
N PHE A 183 0.86 21.85 -12.35
CA PHE A 183 -0.40 21.35 -11.79
C PHE A 183 -1.61 22.12 -12.31
N ILE A 184 -1.48 23.46 -12.44
CA ILE A 184 -2.55 24.30 -12.98
C ILE A 184 -2.73 24.05 -14.48
N VAL A 185 -1.63 24.11 -15.26
CA VAL A 185 -1.66 24.00 -16.72
C VAL A 185 -2.08 22.60 -17.19
N GLU A 186 -1.67 21.56 -16.50
CA GLU A 186 -2.00 20.16 -16.81
C GLU A 186 -3.35 19.71 -16.20
N THR A 187 -4.13 20.63 -15.61
CA THR A 187 -5.43 20.36 -14.97
C THR A 187 -5.41 19.23 -13.94
N ARG A 188 -4.26 18.99 -13.31
CA ARG A 188 -4.07 17.88 -12.34
C ARG A 188 -4.83 18.07 -11.04
N LEU A 189 -5.26 19.28 -10.73
CA LEU A 189 -6.10 19.58 -9.57
C LEU A 189 -7.57 19.19 -9.77
N ASN A 190 -7.95 18.80 -10.98
CA ASN A 190 -9.32 18.45 -11.33
C ASN A 190 -9.56 16.93 -11.41
N ARG A 191 -8.63 16.13 -10.92
CA ARG A 191 -8.68 14.67 -10.95
C ARG A 191 -9.07 14.09 -9.62
#